data_37111f74132686d0e30d5ac2e5dd5a88
#
_entry.id   37111f74132686d0e30d5ac2e5dd5a88
#
_cell.length_a   1.000
_cell.length_b   1.000
_cell.length_c   1.000
_cell.angle_alpha   90.00
_cell.angle_beta   90.00
_cell.angle_gamma   90.00
#
_symmetry.space_group_name_H-M   'P 1'
#
loop_
_entity.id
_entity.type
_entity.pdbx_description
1 polymer ?
#
loop_
_entity_poly.entity_id
_entity_poly.type
_entity_poly.pdbx_seq_one_letter_code
_entity_poly.pdbx_strand_id
1 'polypeptide(L)' 'MINTLYVNGSRNNLTGLEDKTIHLDQVQNGMIALSAVQTGDFDAVIIEDELPLMAPSRLIQELFKTNATIPIIALI' A
#
# COMPACT_ATOMS: atom_id res chain seq x y z
N MET A 1 7.06 8.00 -13.83
CA MET A 1 6.05 7.01 -13.45
C MET A 1 5.86 7.04 -11.95
N ILE A 2 4.62 7.02 -11.50
CA ILE A 2 4.30 6.98 -10.07
C ILE A 2 4.16 5.52 -9.65
N ASN A 3 5.03 5.06 -8.78
CA ASN A 3 4.98 3.70 -8.24
C ASN A 3 4.13 3.71 -6.98
N THR A 4 2.99 3.03 -7.03
CA THR A 4 2.04 2.98 -5.94
C THR A 4 1.90 1.57 -5.42
N LEU A 5 2.00 1.40 -4.11
CA LEU A 5 1.76 0.12 -3.45
C LEU A 5 0.30 0.08 -3.03
N TYR A 6 -0.43 -0.95 -3.49
CA TYR A 6 -1.83 -1.14 -3.15
C TYR A 6 -1.96 -2.34 -2.20
N VAL A 7 -2.32 -2.06 -0.96
CA VAL A 7 -2.48 -3.08 0.08
C VAL A 7 -3.95 -3.47 0.12
N ASN A 8 -4.25 -4.66 -0.40
CA ASN A 8 -5.62 -5.13 -0.58
C ASN A 8 -5.75 -6.57 -0.10
N GLY A 9 -6.43 -6.77 1.03
CA GLY A 9 -6.67 -8.10 1.58
C GLY A 9 -7.76 -8.88 0.86
N SER A 10 -8.56 -8.23 0.03
CA SER A 10 -9.60 -8.89 -0.77
C SER A 10 -9.04 -9.30 -2.13
N ARG A 11 -9.86 -10.01 -2.93
CA ARG A 11 -9.47 -10.42 -4.28
C ARG A 11 -9.80 -9.37 -5.35
N ASN A 12 -10.32 -8.24 -4.93
CA ASN A 12 -10.67 -7.17 -5.86
C ASN A 12 -9.42 -6.48 -6.37
N ASN A 13 -9.42 -6.14 -7.65
CA ASN A 13 -8.31 -5.44 -8.29
C ASN A 13 -8.73 -4.03 -8.67
N LEU A 14 -7.82 -3.06 -8.49
CA LEU A 14 -8.02 -1.70 -8.96
C LEU A 14 -7.43 -1.53 -10.36
N THR A 15 -7.82 -2.41 -11.28
CA THR A 15 -7.23 -2.43 -12.61
C THR A 15 -7.51 -1.16 -13.41
N GLY A 16 -8.58 -0.44 -13.08
CA GLY A 16 -8.92 0.80 -13.78
C GLY A 16 -8.07 2.00 -13.40
N LEU A 17 -7.27 1.91 -12.34
CA LEU A 17 -6.44 3.03 -11.90
C LEU A 17 -5.05 3.04 -12.53
N GLU A 18 -4.63 1.92 -13.08
CA GLU A 18 -3.31 1.81 -13.67
C GLU A 18 -3.29 2.39 -15.08
N ASP A 19 -2.35 3.28 -15.36
CA ASP A 19 -2.17 3.85 -16.70
C ASP A 19 -0.68 4.02 -16.99
N LYS A 20 -0.35 4.83 -17.99
CA LYS A 20 1.05 5.04 -18.40
C LYS A 20 1.88 5.77 -17.35
N THR A 21 1.24 6.50 -16.44
CA THR A 21 1.92 7.30 -15.43
C THR A 21 1.87 6.70 -14.05
N ILE A 22 0.96 5.75 -13.82
CA ILE A 22 0.78 5.11 -12.51
C ILE A 22 1.01 3.62 -12.64
N HIS A 23 1.92 3.10 -11.82
CA HIS A 23 2.16 1.67 -11.71
C HIS A 23 1.67 1.19 -10.34
N LEU A 24 0.80 0.18 -10.32
CA LEU A 24 0.27 -0.40 -9.09
C LEU A 24 0.89 -1.76 -8.82
N ASP A 25 1.53 -1.90 -7.68
CA ASP A 25 1.97 -3.18 -7.15
C ASP A 25 1.03 -3.58 -6.02
N GLN A 26 0.35 -4.70 -6.16
CA GLN A 26 -0.62 -5.16 -5.19
C GLN A 26 0.00 -6.16 -4.24
N VAL A 27 -0.24 -5.97 -2.93
CA VAL A 27 0.12 -6.93 -1.90
C VAL A 27 -1.10 -7.26 -1.05
N GLN A 28 -1.10 -8.42 -0.41
CA GLN A 28 -2.30 -8.98 0.20
C GLN A 28 -2.44 -8.71 1.69
N ASN A 29 -1.39 -8.25 2.36
CA ASN A 29 -1.45 -7.99 3.79
C ASN A 29 -0.41 -6.96 4.21
N GLY A 30 -0.55 -6.49 5.46
CA GLY A 30 0.31 -5.44 5.99
C GLY A 30 1.76 -5.86 6.18
N MET A 31 2.01 -7.13 6.46
CA MET A 31 3.38 -7.61 6.64
C MET A 31 4.18 -7.54 5.35
N ILE A 32 3.56 -7.98 4.25
CA ILE A 32 4.17 -7.88 2.92
C ILE A 32 4.34 -6.42 2.53
N ALA A 33 3.36 -5.57 2.86
CA ALA A 33 3.43 -4.15 2.56
C ALA A 33 4.62 -3.47 3.23
N LEU A 34 4.85 -3.76 4.51
CA LEU A 34 5.99 -3.20 5.23
C LEU A 34 7.32 -3.62 4.59
N SER A 35 7.44 -4.88 4.25
CA SER A 35 8.64 -5.39 3.58
C SER A 35 8.85 -4.71 2.22
N ALA A 36 7.78 -4.55 1.45
CA ALA A 36 7.85 -3.91 0.14
C ALA A 36 8.31 -2.45 0.24
N VAL A 37 7.79 -1.70 1.21
CA VAL A 37 8.18 -0.30 1.40
C VAL A 37 9.64 -0.17 1.83
N GLN A 38 10.12 -1.11 2.63
CA GLN A 38 11.52 -1.10 3.09
C GLN A 38 12.51 -1.36 1.95
N THR A 39 12.12 -2.17 0.97
CA THR A 39 13.03 -2.63 -0.09
C THR A 39 12.78 -1.99 -1.43
N GLY A 40 11.61 -1.37 -1.64
CA GLY A 40 11.20 -0.79 -2.91
C GLY A 40 11.11 0.73 -2.86
N ASP A 41 11.02 1.31 -4.05
CA ASP A 41 10.84 2.74 -4.24
C ASP A 41 9.38 3.03 -4.58
N PHE A 42 8.57 3.29 -3.57
CA PHE A 42 7.17 3.63 -3.78
C PHE A 42 6.95 5.12 -3.53
N ASP A 43 6.13 5.73 -4.38
CA ASP A 43 5.77 7.14 -4.27
C ASP A 43 4.53 7.34 -3.40
N ALA A 44 3.69 6.31 -3.27
CA ALA A 44 2.47 6.37 -2.47
C ALA A 44 2.04 4.97 -2.06
N VAL A 45 1.20 4.90 -1.02
CA VAL A 45 0.60 3.64 -0.55
C VAL A 45 -0.91 3.84 -0.44
N ILE A 46 -1.68 2.92 -1.01
CA ILE A 46 -3.14 2.88 -0.87
C ILE A 46 -3.48 1.68 -0.01
N ILE A 47 -4.26 1.90 1.05
CA ILE A 47 -4.60 0.86 2.03
C ILE A 47 -6.11 0.67 2.09
N GLU A 48 -6.57 -0.57 1.89
CA GLU A 48 -7.97 -0.94 2.06
C GLU A 48 -8.36 -0.95 3.54
N ASP A 49 -9.68 -0.90 3.80
CA ASP A 49 -10.22 -0.86 5.16
C ASP A 49 -10.15 -2.19 5.90
N GLU A 50 -10.01 -3.31 5.19
CA GLU A 50 -9.89 -4.64 5.78
C GLU A 50 -8.64 -5.33 5.29
N LEU A 51 -7.77 -5.71 6.22
CA LEU A 51 -6.53 -6.41 5.91
C LEU A 51 -6.34 -7.60 6.83
N PRO A 52 -5.90 -8.75 6.29
CA PRO A 52 -5.50 -9.86 7.15
C PRO A 52 -4.17 -9.55 7.84
N LEU A 53 -3.93 -10.19 8.97
CA LEU A 53 -2.68 -10.18 9.74
C LEU A 53 -2.37 -8.88 10.44
N MET A 54 -2.79 -7.74 9.91
CA MET A 54 -2.48 -6.43 10.51
C MET A 54 -3.60 -5.45 10.20
N ALA A 55 -4.14 -4.80 11.23
CA ALA A 55 -5.16 -3.76 11.05
C ALA A 55 -4.58 -2.57 10.26
N PRO A 56 -5.39 -1.89 9.42
CA PRO A 56 -4.90 -0.75 8.66
C PRO A 56 -4.29 0.35 9.52
N SER A 57 -4.85 0.64 10.67
CA SER A 57 -4.30 1.66 11.59
C SER A 57 -2.91 1.27 12.08
N ARG A 58 -2.69 0.00 12.36
CA ARG A 58 -1.38 -0.51 12.78
C ARG A 58 -0.38 -0.40 11.64
N LEU A 59 -0.81 -0.75 10.43
CA LEU A 59 0.04 -0.64 9.24
C LEU A 59 0.47 0.80 9.01
N ILE A 60 -0.44 1.75 9.13
CA ILE A 60 -0.12 3.18 8.97
C ILE A 60 0.95 3.60 9.99
N GLN A 61 0.81 3.20 11.25
CA GLN A 61 1.81 3.52 12.28
C GLN A 61 3.17 2.96 11.94
N GLU A 62 3.21 1.71 11.49
CA GLU A 62 4.48 1.06 11.13
C GLU A 62 5.11 1.68 9.90
N LEU A 63 4.31 2.09 8.93
CA LEU A 63 4.81 2.79 7.74
C LEU A 63 5.43 4.14 8.11
N PHE A 64 4.83 4.88 9.03
CA PHE A 64 5.42 6.14 9.50
C PHE A 64 6.76 5.93 10.18
N LYS A 65 6.93 4.83 10.89
CA LYS A 65 8.23 4.51 11.50
C LYS A 65 9.28 4.14 10.45
N THR A 66 8.85 3.55 9.35
CA THR A 66 9.75 3.11 8.28
C THR A 66 10.08 4.24 7.32
N ASN A 67 9.06 5.01 6.92
CA ASN A 67 9.22 6.12 5.98
C ASN A 67 8.12 7.14 6.23
N ALA A 68 8.43 8.16 7.04
CA ALA A 68 7.45 9.16 7.46
C ALA A 68 7.03 10.12 6.34
N THR A 69 7.71 10.11 5.20
CA THR A 69 7.43 11.04 4.11
C THR A 69 6.56 10.49 3.00
N ILE A 70 6.29 9.17 3.00
CA ILE A 70 5.50 8.57 1.94
C ILE A 70 4.01 8.90 2.11
N PRO A 71 3.33 9.40 1.08
CA PRO A 71 1.88 9.63 1.14
C PRO A 71 1.11 8.34 1.31
N ILE A 72 0.13 8.34 2.22
CA ILE A 72 -0.70 7.18 2.51
C ILE A 72 -2.16 7.56 2.29
N ILE A 73 -2.86 6.78 1.48
CA ILE A 73 -4.28 6.94 1.21
C ILE A 73 -5.02 5.75 1.80
N ALA A 74 -5.86 5.99 2.80
CA ALA A 74 -6.65 4.94 3.42
C ALA A 74 -8.06 4.96 2.82
N LEU A 75 -8.49 3.83 2.29
CA LEU A 75 -9.84 3.66 1.76
C LEU A 75 -10.74 3.14 2.88
N ILE A 76 -11.62 3.98 3.37
CA ILE A 76 -12.52 3.66 4.48
C ILE A 76 -13.96 3.56 3.98
#